data_9fdc4632ae70eddbe10d764d75e8ff50
#
_entry.id   9fdc4632ae70eddbe10d764d75e8ff50
#
_cell.length_a   1.000
_cell.length_b   1.000
_cell.length_c   1.000
_cell.angle_alpha   90.00
_cell.angle_beta   90.00
_cell.angle_gamma   90.00
#
_symmetry.space_group_name_H-M   'P 1'
#
loop_
_entity.id
_entity.type
_entity.pdbx_description
1 polymer ?
#
loop_
_entity_poly.entity_id
_entity_poly.type
_entity_poly.pdbx_seq_one_letter_code
_entity_poly.pdbx_strand_id
1 'polypeptide(L)'
;MAQQTSSAASESTEQEITAALALLRGGAPEGMQQLIPLVYGELRRVAHYQLAAERTGHTLSTTALVHETYLKLANQTRAEWASRAQFFAIAAQAMRRVLVDYSRRHRAERRGGPGGRAV
;
A
#
# COMPACT_ATOMS: atom_id res chain seq x y z
N MET A 1 -17.58 -24.05 -16.57
CA MET A 1 -16.43 -24.71 -15.97
C MET A 1 -15.41 -23.72 -15.52
N ALA A 2 -14.91 -22.92 -16.43
CA ALA A 2 -13.90 -21.94 -16.08
C ALA A 2 -14.39 -20.95 -15.03
N GLN A 3 -15.66 -20.60 -15.11
CA GLN A 3 -16.23 -19.66 -14.15
C GLN A 3 -16.28 -20.22 -12.75
N GLN A 4 -16.62 -21.49 -12.64
CA GLN A 4 -16.66 -22.11 -11.33
C GLN A 4 -15.28 -22.21 -10.71
N THR A 5 -14.28 -22.51 -11.52
CA THR A 5 -12.91 -22.55 -11.03
C THR A 5 -12.45 -21.19 -10.57
N SER A 6 -12.75 -20.15 -11.36
CA SER A 6 -12.41 -18.77 -11.00
C SER A 6 -13.11 -18.35 -9.71
N SER A 7 -14.38 -18.70 -9.59
CA SER A 7 -15.15 -18.32 -8.42
C SER A 7 -14.60 -18.98 -7.17
N ALA A 8 -14.27 -20.26 -7.27
CA ALA A 8 -13.71 -21.00 -6.14
C ALA A 8 -12.36 -20.41 -5.73
N ALA A 9 -11.53 -20.04 -6.71
CA ALA A 9 -10.24 -19.45 -6.43
C ALA A 9 -10.40 -18.08 -5.75
N SER A 10 -11.38 -17.29 -6.21
CA SER A 10 -11.65 -16.00 -5.58
C SER A 10 -12.11 -16.13 -4.15
N GLU A 11 -13.01 -17.09 -3.91
CA GLU A 11 -13.50 -17.33 -2.56
C GLU A 11 -12.38 -17.79 -1.64
N SER A 12 -11.50 -18.63 -2.15
CA SER A 12 -10.38 -19.11 -1.37
C SER A 12 -9.45 -17.96 -1.02
N THR A 13 -9.19 -17.08 -1.97
CA THR A 13 -8.36 -15.91 -1.73
C THR A 13 -8.98 -14.98 -0.70
N GLU A 14 -10.29 -14.77 -0.79
CA GLU A 14 -10.98 -13.93 0.18
C GLU A 14 -10.87 -14.51 1.59
N GLN A 15 -11.01 -15.83 1.70
CA GLN A 15 -10.87 -16.47 2.99
C GLN A 15 -9.47 -16.34 3.54
N GLU A 16 -8.47 -16.45 2.67
CA GLU A 16 -7.09 -16.30 3.09
C GLU A 16 -6.80 -14.87 3.56
N ILE A 17 -7.36 -13.89 2.86
CA ILE A 17 -7.20 -12.49 3.26
C ILE A 17 -7.85 -12.28 4.62
N THR A 18 -9.05 -12.80 4.81
CA THR A 18 -9.75 -12.68 6.08
C THR A 18 -8.94 -13.29 7.22
N ALA A 19 -8.36 -14.46 6.97
CA ALA A 19 -7.55 -15.12 7.99
C ALA A 19 -6.30 -14.32 8.33
N ALA A 20 -5.64 -13.75 7.32
CA ALA A 20 -4.45 -12.94 7.56
C ALA A 20 -4.77 -11.68 8.34
N LEU A 21 -5.90 -11.05 8.03
CA LEU A 21 -6.33 -9.86 8.77
C LEU A 21 -6.65 -10.22 10.21
N ALA A 22 -7.24 -11.38 10.45
CA ALA A 22 -7.53 -11.82 11.81
C ALA A 22 -6.25 -12.01 12.60
N LEU A 23 -5.21 -12.55 11.98
CA LEU A 23 -3.92 -12.69 12.65
C LEU A 23 -3.38 -11.33 13.06
N LEU A 24 -3.47 -10.36 12.18
CA LEU A 24 -2.97 -9.02 12.47
C LEU A 24 -3.74 -8.36 13.60
N ARG A 25 -5.06 -8.53 13.62
CA ARG A 25 -5.86 -7.97 14.71
C ARG A 25 -5.49 -8.60 16.05
N GLY A 26 -5.08 -9.86 16.02
CA GLY A 26 -4.66 -10.55 17.23
C GLY A 26 -3.23 -10.26 17.63
N GLY A 27 -2.55 -9.38 16.92
CA GLY A 27 -1.19 -9.01 17.27
C GLY A 27 -0.11 -9.91 16.71
N ALA A 28 -0.45 -10.79 15.78
CA ALA A 28 0.52 -11.71 15.18
C ALA A 28 1.13 -11.07 13.93
N PRO A 29 2.41 -10.66 13.99
CA PRO A 29 3.02 -9.96 12.85
C PRO A 29 3.13 -10.83 11.61
N GLU A 30 3.11 -12.15 11.74
CA GLU A 30 3.16 -13.04 10.58
C GLU A 30 1.95 -12.83 9.66
N GLY A 31 0.89 -12.22 10.17
CA GLY A 31 -0.26 -11.92 9.34
C GLY A 31 0.08 -11.03 8.15
N MET A 32 1.04 -10.11 8.33
CA MET A 32 1.45 -9.24 7.24
C MET A 32 2.14 -10.04 6.15
N GLN A 33 2.98 -10.99 6.52
CA GLN A 33 3.66 -11.82 5.55
C GLN A 33 2.68 -12.69 4.77
N GLN A 34 1.59 -13.09 5.40
CA GLN A 34 0.56 -13.85 4.71
C GLN A 34 -0.31 -12.95 3.83
N LEU A 35 -0.56 -11.73 4.29
CA LEU A 35 -1.47 -10.83 3.60
C LEU A 35 -0.87 -10.25 2.32
N ILE A 36 0.37 -9.79 2.39
CA ILE A 36 0.95 -9.05 1.28
C ILE A 36 0.92 -9.82 -0.04
N PRO A 37 1.33 -11.09 -0.10
CA PRO A 37 1.27 -11.80 -1.38
C PRO A 37 -0.14 -11.87 -1.96
N LEU A 38 -1.15 -11.89 -1.09
CA LEU A 38 -2.54 -12.01 -1.54
C LEU A 38 -3.08 -10.70 -2.10
N VAL A 39 -2.57 -9.57 -1.63
CA VAL A 39 -3.09 -8.26 -2.01
C VAL A 39 -2.12 -7.45 -2.85
N TYR A 40 -0.93 -7.99 -3.11
CA TYR A 40 0.12 -7.22 -3.77
C TYR A 40 -0.31 -6.69 -5.14
N GLY A 41 -0.94 -7.54 -5.94
CA GLY A 41 -1.38 -7.11 -7.27
C GLY A 41 -2.36 -5.97 -7.21
N GLU A 42 -3.26 -6.02 -6.26
CA GLU A 42 -4.25 -4.96 -6.11
C GLU A 42 -3.61 -3.69 -5.56
N LEU A 43 -2.66 -3.84 -4.63
CA LEU A 43 -1.92 -2.67 -4.13
C LEU A 43 -1.18 -1.98 -5.27
N ARG A 44 -0.58 -2.76 -6.17
CA ARG A 44 0.10 -2.18 -7.32
C ARG A 44 -0.86 -1.41 -8.22
N ARG A 45 -2.07 -1.93 -8.39
CA ARG A 45 -3.06 -1.22 -9.21
C ARG A 45 -3.45 0.10 -8.57
N VAL A 46 -3.67 0.10 -7.27
CA VAL A 46 -4.01 1.33 -6.56
C VAL A 46 -2.86 2.33 -6.64
N ALA A 47 -1.64 1.85 -6.44
CA ALA A 47 -0.46 2.72 -6.50
C ALA A 47 -0.29 3.32 -7.90
N HIS A 48 -0.45 2.49 -8.92
CA HIS A 48 -0.33 2.96 -10.30
C HIS A 48 -1.38 4.04 -10.59
N TYR A 49 -2.58 3.81 -10.12
CA TYR A 49 -3.67 4.76 -10.31
C TYR A 49 -3.37 6.10 -9.66
N GLN A 50 -2.85 6.07 -8.44
CA GLN A 50 -2.52 7.30 -7.75
C GLN A 50 -1.35 8.04 -8.39
N LEU A 51 -0.36 7.30 -8.86
CA LEU A 51 0.76 7.92 -9.56
C LEU A 51 0.32 8.57 -10.86
N ALA A 52 -0.60 7.92 -11.57
CA ALA A 52 -1.11 8.47 -12.81
C ALA A 52 -1.86 9.77 -12.59
N ALA A 53 -2.42 9.97 -11.41
CA ALA A 53 -3.14 11.18 -11.08
C ALA A 53 -2.21 12.34 -10.71
N GLU A 54 -0.96 12.05 -10.45
CA GLU A 54 0.01 13.09 -10.13
C GLU A 54 0.42 13.85 -11.38
N ARG A 55 0.56 15.15 -11.24
CA ARG A 55 0.80 15.99 -12.40
C ARG A 55 2.25 16.25 -12.67
N THR A 56 3.03 16.34 -11.65
CA THR A 56 4.45 16.65 -11.84
C THR A 56 5.23 15.38 -12.02
N GLY A 57 6.35 15.52 -12.71
CA GLY A 57 7.20 14.39 -13.01
C GLY A 57 7.78 13.77 -11.77
N HIS A 58 7.09 12.81 -11.27
CA HIS A 58 7.60 11.99 -10.19
C HIS A 58 8.60 11.01 -10.69
N THR A 59 9.58 10.74 -9.89
CA THR A 59 10.49 9.65 -10.18
C THR A 59 10.16 8.42 -9.34
N LEU A 60 9.15 8.53 -8.49
CA LEU A 60 8.75 7.41 -7.64
C LEU A 60 8.02 6.37 -8.48
N SER A 61 8.52 5.14 -8.46
CA SER A 61 7.93 4.07 -9.23
C SER A 61 6.77 3.44 -8.47
N THR A 62 5.94 2.70 -9.21
CA THR A 62 4.84 1.96 -8.58
C THR A 62 5.38 1.02 -7.50
N THR A 63 6.45 0.30 -7.79
CA THR A 63 7.04 -0.62 -6.84
C THR A 63 7.52 0.11 -5.60
N ALA A 64 8.18 1.25 -5.77
CA ALA A 64 8.65 2.02 -4.63
C ALA A 64 7.49 2.52 -3.78
N LEU A 65 6.42 2.96 -4.44
CA LEU A 65 5.25 3.43 -3.69
C LEU A 65 4.63 2.31 -2.87
N VAL A 66 4.52 1.12 -3.45
CA VAL A 66 3.97 -0.02 -2.71
C VAL A 66 4.87 -0.36 -1.52
N HIS A 67 6.18 -0.35 -1.70
CA HIS A 67 7.11 -0.68 -0.61
C HIS A 67 7.04 0.35 0.51
N GLU A 68 6.99 1.63 0.18
CA GLU A 68 6.87 2.66 1.21
C GLU A 68 5.55 2.55 1.95
N THR A 69 4.50 2.21 1.22
CA THR A 69 3.20 1.99 1.84
C THR A 69 3.24 0.82 2.80
N TYR A 70 3.88 -0.26 2.38
CA TYR A 70 4.03 -1.42 3.25
C TYR A 70 4.72 -1.06 4.57
N LEU A 71 5.78 -0.27 4.49
CA LEU A 71 6.50 0.13 5.70
C LEU A 71 5.60 0.96 6.62
N LYS A 72 4.80 1.84 6.05
CA LYS A 72 3.88 2.63 6.87
C LYS A 72 2.80 1.76 7.48
N LEU A 73 2.27 0.81 6.73
CA LEU A 73 1.24 -0.08 7.25
C LEU A 73 1.77 -0.96 8.37
N ALA A 74 3.01 -1.36 8.28
CA ALA A 74 3.61 -2.23 9.30
C ALA A 74 3.69 -1.55 10.65
N ASN A 75 3.66 -0.23 10.67
CA ASN A 75 3.75 0.54 11.91
C ASN A 75 2.42 1.05 12.43
N GLN A 76 1.31 0.70 11.77
CA GLN A 76 0.01 1.21 12.17
C GLN A 76 -0.72 0.27 13.10
N THR A 77 -1.68 0.83 13.84
CA THR A 77 -2.56 0.05 14.67
C THR A 77 -3.41 -0.87 13.79
N ARG A 78 -3.38 -2.14 14.11
CA ARG A 78 -4.03 -3.14 13.28
C ARG A 78 -5.47 -3.40 13.66
N ALA A 79 -5.96 -2.71 14.68
CA ALA A 79 -7.34 -2.88 15.11
C ALA A 79 -8.33 -2.46 14.05
N GLU A 80 -7.90 -1.57 13.14
CA GLU A 80 -8.78 -1.06 12.11
C GLU A 80 -8.82 -1.95 10.87
N TRP A 81 -8.06 -3.04 10.87
CA TRP A 81 -7.97 -3.90 9.70
C TRP A 81 -8.98 -5.03 9.81
N ALA A 82 -10.24 -4.67 9.94
CA ALA A 82 -11.30 -5.64 10.16
C ALA A 82 -11.79 -6.29 8.87
N SER A 83 -11.61 -5.62 7.73
CA SER A 83 -12.11 -6.14 6.47
C SER A 83 -11.14 -5.76 5.35
N ARG A 84 -11.31 -6.46 4.24
CA ARG A 84 -10.53 -6.16 3.05
C ARG A 84 -10.72 -4.72 2.61
N ALA A 85 -11.96 -4.25 2.64
CA ALA A 85 -12.25 -2.89 2.23
C ALA A 85 -11.56 -1.87 3.12
N GLN A 86 -11.58 -2.09 4.42
CA GLN A 86 -10.89 -1.20 5.35
C GLN A 86 -9.40 -1.22 5.12
N PHE A 87 -8.84 -2.40 4.90
CA PHE A 87 -7.41 -2.50 4.65
C PHE A 87 -7.00 -1.67 3.43
N PHE A 88 -7.74 -1.78 2.33
CA PHE A 88 -7.39 -1.04 1.13
C PHE A 88 -7.64 0.45 1.28
N ALA A 89 -8.65 0.85 2.06
CA ALA A 89 -8.87 2.27 2.32
C ALA A 89 -7.68 2.86 3.09
N ILE A 90 -7.21 2.14 4.09
CA ILE A 90 -6.06 2.60 4.86
C ILE A 90 -4.80 2.61 4.00
N ALA A 91 -4.63 1.60 3.16
CA ALA A 91 -3.49 1.55 2.27
C ALA A 91 -3.50 2.73 1.29
N ALA A 92 -4.67 3.05 0.75
CA ALA A 92 -4.78 4.19 -0.17
C ALA A 92 -4.43 5.50 0.52
N GLN A 93 -4.85 5.67 1.76
CA GLN A 93 -4.48 6.86 2.52
C GLN A 93 -2.99 6.93 2.77
N ALA A 94 -2.40 5.78 3.10
CA ALA A 94 -0.95 5.73 3.32
C ALA A 94 -0.21 6.09 2.05
N MET A 95 -0.68 5.62 0.90
CA MET A 95 -0.07 5.96 -0.37
C MET A 95 -0.13 7.45 -0.66
N ARG A 96 -1.26 8.08 -0.41
CA ARG A 96 -1.37 9.51 -0.59
C ARG A 96 -0.39 10.26 0.30
N ARG A 97 -0.23 9.79 1.54
CA ARG A 97 0.71 10.41 2.45
C ARG A 97 2.14 10.27 1.97
N VAL A 98 2.49 9.10 1.44
CA VAL A 98 3.82 8.89 0.86
C VAL A 98 4.05 9.87 -0.28
N LEU A 99 3.06 10.02 -1.15
CA LEU A 99 3.20 10.90 -2.30
C LEU A 99 3.32 12.35 -1.89
N VAL A 100 2.56 12.78 -0.89
CA VAL A 100 2.67 14.16 -0.39
C VAL A 100 4.05 14.39 0.21
N ASP A 101 4.53 13.46 1.03
CA ASP A 101 5.84 13.61 1.65
C ASP A 101 6.95 13.62 0.60
N TYR A 102 6.83 12.75 -0.39
CA TYR A 102 7.81 12.70 -1.47
C TYR A 102 7.81 14.01 -2.24
N SER A 103 6.65 14.52 -2.55
CA SER A 103 6.52 15.78 -3.28
C SER A 103 7.13 16.95 -2.51
N ARG A 104 6.91 16.98 -1.21
CA ARG A 104 7.46 18.03 -0.38
C ARG A 104 8.98 18.00 -0.35
N ARG A 105 9.55 16.81 -0.20
CA ARG A 105 11.00 16.70 -0.20
C ARG A 105 11.58 17.07 -1.54
N HIS A 106 10.92 16.67 -2.60
CA HIS A 106 11.39 16.98 -3.95
C HIS A 106 11.40 18.49 -4.19
N ARG A 107 10.34 19.16 -3.77
CA ARG A 107 10.27 20.61 -3.91
C ARG A 107 11.32 21.33 -3.06
N ALA A 108 11.52 20.83 -1.85
CA ALA A 108 12.53 21.43 -0.97
C ALA A 108 13.92 21.32 -1.58
N GLU A 109 14.23 20.17 -2.17
CA GLU A 109 15.52 19.98 -2.80
C GLU A 109 15.70 20.93 -3.98
N ARG A 110 14.66 21.10 -4.78
CA ARG A 110 14.74 21.99 -5.93
C ARG A 110 14.92 23.47 -5.53
N ARG A 111 14.44 23.82 -4.35
CA ARG A 111 14.57 25.18 -3.86
C ARG A 111 15.82 25.38 -3.01
N GLY A 112 16.75 24.46 -3.08
CA GLY A 112 17.95 24.56 -2.30
C GLY A 112 17.74 24.20 -0.85
N GLY A 113 16.88 23.25 -0.56
CA GLY A 113 16.62 22.81 0.79
C GLY A 113 17.85 22.26 1.46
N PRO A 114 17.69 21.64 2.63
CA PRO A 114 18.85 21.35 3.48
C PRO A 114 20.00 20.70 2.75
N GLY A 115 19.71 19.86 1.81
CA GLY A 115 20.77 19.26 1.05
C GLY A 115 21.27 20.13 -0.04
N GLY A 116 20.49 21.02 -0.44
CA GLY A 116 20.83 21.71 -1.61
C GLY A 116 21.51 22.93 -1.46
N ARG A 117 21.68 23.32 -1.01
CA ARG A 117 22.29 24.33 -1.29
C ARG A 117 23.20 24.67 -0.93
N ALA A 118 23.23 24.43 -0.64
CA ALA A 118 24.20 24.84 -0.32
C ALA A 118 24.82 25.62 -1.10
N VAL A 119 24.76 26.04 -1.45
CA VAL A 119 25.46 26.77 -2.19
C VAL A 119 26.11 27.60 -2.01
#